data_b8838a19ba553d716250aa1efa24b8bd
#
_entry.id   b8838a19ba553d716250aa1efa24b8bd
#
_cell.length_a   1.000
_cell.length_b   1.000
_cell.length_c   1.000
_cell.angle_alpha   90.00
_cell.angle_beta   90.00
_cell.angle_gamma   90.00
#
_symmetry.space_group_name_H-M   'P 1'
#
loop_
_entity.id
_entity.type
_entity.pdbx_description
1 polymer ?
#
loop_
_entity_poly.entity_id
_entity_poly.type
_entity_poly.pdbx_seq_one_letter_code
_entity_poly.pdbx_strand_id
1 'polypeptide(L)'
;SSYIQMIKPYVCSKSKDVDRNLRKVRTNYEEMLAENKLVQDSSSYYLYEQILPNKTIFRGLLGLISIEDFVNGKIKRHETALKNKYEKFTHYLEKVHLHAEPLLLTYQSSPKVELLMSHEEKNVPIINYADERGIRHKVWRIDNRLKLQQFKEVLDQIETFYLADGNHRIDSSAKYAQKLKEKNKRHNGNEPYNFVLSYLVSNQSIKIHDYNRLVKDLNGLSEEEFLAKISENFLIHEKKEKAYYPSQKYHISMYMGGKFYSLHVKHELRNQDMGLDSVDHHLLFKYILSPILGIENDKEENERLSFIKGSSDVEGILKIKEKVDSGEFTVGFGLHPVGFNDITKLTSENLQMPPKCTYIEPKLVT
;
A
#
# COMPACT_ATOMS: atom_id res chain seq x y z
N SER A 1 -1.38 -28.80 -5.33
CA SER A 1 -1.25 -27.64 -6.23
C SER A 1 -1.83 -26.41 -5.55
N SER A 2 -1.01 -25.43 -5.25
CA SER A 2 -1.48 -24.25 -4.55
C SER A 2 -1.39 -23.04 -5.47
N TYR A 3 -2.25 -22.05 -5.24
CA TYR A 3 -2.25 -20.73 -5.89
C TYR A 3 -0.85 -20.05 -5.84
N ILE A 4 -0.04 -20.35 -4.84
CA ILE A 4 1.35 -19.88 -4.72
C ILE A 4 2.21 -20.20 -5.96
N GLN A 5 1.87 -21.28 -6.70
CA GLN A 5 2.57 -21.65 -7.93
C GLN A 5 2.32 -20.66 -9.08
N MET A 6 1.23 -19.89 -9.04
CA MET A 6 0.94 -18.84 -10.01
C MET A 6 1.61 -17.51 -9.65
N ILE A 7 1.83 -17.27 -8.35
CA ILE A 7 2.40 -16.01 -7.86
C ILE A 7 3.93 -16.08 -7.79
N LYS A 8 4.47 -17.23 -7.35
CA LYS A 8 5.91 -17.44 -7.16
C LYS A 8 6.43 -18.52 -8.12
N PRO A 9 6.73 -18.15 -9.37
CA PRO A 9 7.18 -19.10 -10.39
C PRO A 9 8.45 -19.89 -9.98
N TYR A 10 9.24 -19.35 -9.05
CA TYR A 10 10.45 -20.00 -8.53
C TYR A 10 10.17 -21.21 -7.63
N VAL A 11 8.99 -21.31 -7.05
CA VAL A 11 8.59 -22.46 -6.23
C VAL A 11 8.34 -23.69 -7.09
N CYS A 12 8.00 -23.49 -8.37
CA CYS A 12 7.66 -24.58 -9.30
C CYS A 12 8.83 -25.12 -10.09
N SER A 13 9.99 -24.47 -10.10
CA SER A 13 11.13 -24.86 -10.90
C SER A 13 12.45 -24.47 -10.23
N LYS A 14 13.36 -25.43 -10.15
CA LYS A 14 14.76 -25.18 -9.75
C LYS A 14 15.58 -24.48 -10.86
N SER A 15 14.96 -24.16 -12.00
CA SER A 15 15.62 -23.50 -13.12
C SER A 15 15.96 -22.05 -12.81
N LYS A 16 17.17 -21.63 -13.18
CA LYS A 16 17.57 -20.21 -13.19
C LYS A 16 16.97 -19.44 -14.39
N ASP A 17 16.36 -20.12 -15.36
CA ASP A 17 15.72 -19.53 -16.53
C ASP A 17 14.34 -18.99 -16.15
N VAL A 18 14.23 -17.68 -16.06
CA VAL A 18 13.00 -16.95 -15.70
C VAL A 18 11.89 -17.21 -16.71
N ASP A 19 12.19 -17.20 -18.01
CA ASP A 19 11.20 -17.42 -19.07
C ASP A 19 10.59 -18.81 -19.02
N ARG A 20 11.41 -19.81 -18.74
CA ARG A 20 10.94 -21.19 -18.57
C ARG A 20 9.99 -21.30 -17.36
N ASN A 21 10.34 -20.62 -16.26
CA ASN A 21 9.51 -20.61 -15.06
C ASN A 21 8.16 -19.95 -15.33
N LEU A 22 8.14 -18.81 -16.02
CA LEU A 22 6.91 -18.10 -16.37
C LEU A 22 6.03 -18.89 -17.32
N ARG A 23 6.60 -19.54 -18.34
CA ARG A 23 5.84 -20.46 -19.21
C ARG A 23 5.22 -21.60 -18.44
N LYS A 24 5.93 -22.17 -17.46
CA LYS A 24 5.38 -23.22 -16.60
C LYS A 24 4.20 -22.73 -15.76
N VAL A 25 4.25 -21.50 -15.25
CA VAL A 25 3.11 -20.86 -14.55
C VAL A 25 1.87 -20.84 -15.46
N ARG A 26 2.04 -20.42 -16.71
CA ARG A 26 0.95 -20.39 -17.68
C ARG A 26 0.40 -21.78 -17.97
N THR A 27 1.26 -22.77 -18.20
CA THR A 27 0.86 -24.17 -18.39
C THR A 27 0.10 -24.71 -17.20
N ASN A 28 0.62 -24.51 -15.98
CA ASN A 28 -0.07 -24.95 -14.75
C ASN A 28 -1.48 -24.35 -14.64
N TYR A 29 -1.65 -23.08 -14.99
CA TYR A 29 -2.95 -22.42 -14.98
C TYR A 29 -3.91 -23.05 -16.00
N GLU A 30 -3.45 -23.32 -17.21
CA GLU A 30 -4.23 -23.97 -18.26
C GLU A 30 -4.62 -25.42 -17.87
N GLU A 31 -3.71 -26.17 -17.28
CA GLU A 31 -3.98 -27.50 -16.72
C GLU A 31 -5.03 -27.45 -15.60
N MET A 32 -4.95 -26.48 -14.67
CA MET A 32 -5.93 -26.32 -13.60
C MET A 32 -7.33 -25.99 -14.15
N LEU A 33 -7.43 -25.21 -15.21
CA LEU A 33 -8.71 -24.97 -15.90
C LEU A 33 -9.24 -26.24 -16.60
N ALA A 34 -8.38 -26.96 -17.34
CA ALA A 34 -8.74 -28.17 -18.04
C ALA A 34 -9.21 -29.28 -17.08
N GLU A 35 -8.63 -29.35 -15.88
CA GLU A 35 -8.99 -30.30 -14.83
C GLU A 35 -10.16 -29.82 -13.94
N ASN A 36 -10.81 -28.71 -14.24
CA ASN A 36 -11.87 -28.08 -13.44
C ASN A 36 -11.46 -27.76 -11.97
N LYS A 37 -10.15 -27.62 -11.71
CA LYS A 37 -9.63 -27.14 -10.41
C LYS A 37 -9.82 -25.65 -10.23
N LEU A 38 -9.89 -24.91 -11.35
CA LEU A 38 -10.31 -23.53 -11.43
C LEU A 38 -11.50 -23.43 -12.37
N VAL A 39 -12.46 -22.60 -12.03
CA VAL A 39 -13.64 -22.32 -12.84
C VAL A 39 -13.68 -20.82 -13.11
N GLN A 40 -13.90 -20.46 -14.37
CA GLN A 40 -14.10 -19.05 -14.73
C GLN A 40 -15.59 -18.70 -14.60
N ASP A 41 -15.87 -17.77 -13.71
CA ASP A 41 -17.21 -17.23 -13.54
C ASP A 41 -17.63 -16.37 -14.75
N SER A 42 -18.94 -16.18 -14.93
CA SER A 42 -19.46 -15.12 -15.79
C SER A 42 -19.09 -13.75 -15.23
N SER A 43 -19.24 -12.68 -16.05
CA SER A 43 -18.97 -11.30 -15.61
C SER A 43 -19.65 -11.00 -14.28
N SER A 44 -18.85 -10.67 -13.27
CA SER A 44 -19.31 -10.48 -11.89
C SER A 44 -18.46 -9.42 -11.19
N TYR A 45 -19.07 -8.74 -10.22
CA TYR A 45 -18.35 -8.15 -9.10
C TYR A 45 -18.35 -9.12 -7.93
N TYR A 46 -17.39 -8.95 -7.02
CA TYR A 46 -17.38 -9.69 -5.77
C TYR A 46 -17.29 -8.71 -4.62
N LEU A 47 -18.28 -8.77 -3.72
CA LEU A 47 -18.16 -8.11 -2.43
C LEU A 47 -17.26 -8.99 -1.56
N TYR A 48 -16.20 -8.42 -1.00
CA TYR A 48 -15.26 -9.13 -0.14
C TYR A 48 -15.11 -8.42 1.20
N GLU A 49 -15.23 -9.21 2.26
CA GLU A 49 -15.12 -8.76 3.64
C GLU A 49 -14.05 -9.56 4.39
N GLN A 50 -13.21 -8.85 5.12
CA GLN A 50 -12.29 -9.40 6.12
C GLN A 50 -12.70 -8.91 7.50
N ILE A 51 -12.90 -9.83 8.45
CA ILE A 51 -13.18 -9.53 9.85
C ILE A 51 -11.98 -9.99 10.68
N LEU A 52 -11.25 -9.05 11.24
CA LEU A 52 -10.09 -9.33 12.08
C LEU A 52 -10.52 -9.87 13.48
N PRO A 53 -9.63 -10.54 14.22
CA PRO A 53 -9.92 -11.01 15.59
C PRO A 53 -10.37 -9.90 16.54
N ASN A 54 -9.87 -8.68 16.35
CA ASN A 54 -10.26 -7.49 17.11
C ASN A 54 -11.58 -6.86 16.63
N LYS A 55 -12.34 -7.55 15.76
CA LYS A 55 -13.62 -7.14 15.16
C LYS A 55 -13.52 -5.96 14.16
N THR A 56 -12.34 -5.55 13.76
CA THR A 56 -12.19 -4.60 12.66
C THR A 56 -12.67 -5.25 11.37
N ILE A 57 -13.51 -4.54 10.62
CA ILE A 57 -14.09 -5.01 9.36
C ILE A 57 -13.51 -4.19 8.22
N PHE A 58 -12.93 -4.87 7.24
CA PHE A 58 -12.55 -4.30 5.96
C PHE A 58 -13.48 -4.86 4.89
N ARG A 59 -14.08 -3.97 4.11
CA ARG A 59 -15.08 -4.34 3.11
C ARG A 59 -14.89 -3.54 1.82
N GLY A 60 -15.05 -4.20 0.69
CA GLY A 60 -14.94 -3.56 -0.60
C GLY A 60 -15.34 -4.47 -1.76
N LEU A 61 -15.24 -3.95 -2.97
CA LEU A 61 -15.60 -4.63 -4.20
C LEU A 61 -14.34 -5.06 -4.96
N LEU A 62 -14.29 -6.31 -5.37
CA LEU A 62 -13.35 -6.82 -6.37
C LEU A 62 -13.99 -6.70 -7.76
N GLY A 63 -13.24 -6.13 -8.68
CA GLY A 63 -13.65 -5.97 -10.07
C GLY A 63 -12.49 -5.52 -10.95
N LEU A 64 -12.78 -5.29 -12.19
CA LEU A 64 -11.82 -4.77 -13.18
C LEU A 64 -11.99 -3.25 -13.29
N ILE A 65 -10.88 -2.52 -13.30
CA ILE A 65 -10.84 -1.10 -13.60
C ILE A 65 -10.12 -0.86 -14.92
N SER A 66 -10.47 0.22 -15.62
CA SER A 66 -9.78 0.62 -16.83
C SER A 66 -8.38 1.18 -16.54
N ILE A 67 -7.38 0.73 -17.31
CA ILE A 67 -6.05 1.36 -17.30
C ILE A 67 -6.11 2.79 -17.81
N GLU A 68 -7.08 3.10 -18.66
CA GLU A 68 -7.31 4.46 -19.17
C GLU A 68 -7.67 5.44 -18.03
N ASP A 69 -8.41 5.00 -17.01
CA ASP A 69 -8.70 5.81 -15.81
C ASP A 69 -7.41 6.20 -15.06
N PHE A 70 -6.39 5.35 -15.09
CA PHE A 70 -5.08 5.68 -14.55
C PHE A 70 -4.31 6.68 -15.44
N VAL A 71 -4.32 6.45 -16.74
CA VAL A 71 -3.64 7.34 -17.71
C VAL A 71 -4.26 8.73 -17.73
N ASN A 72 -5.58 8.81 -17.62
CA ASN A 72 -6.34 10.07 -17.62
C ASN A 72 -6.41 10.76 -16.24
N GLY A 73 -5.79 10.17 -15.19
CA GLY A 73 -5.68 10.79 -13.87
C GLY A 73 -6.91 10.65 -12.98
N LYS A 74 -7.92 9.84 -13.35
CA LYS A 74 -9.00 9.45 -12.45
C LYS A 74 -8.50 8.57 -11.31
N ILE A 75 -7.45 7.76 -11.56
CA ILE A 75 -6.73 7.03 -10.53
C ILE A 75 -5.43 7.77 -10.22
N LYS A 76 -5.33 8.31 -9.02
CA LYS A 76 -4.17 9.07 -8.55
C LYS A 76 -3.29 8.21 -7.63
N ARG A 77 -1.98 8.44 -7.67
CA ARG A 77 -1.05 7.83 -6.72
C ARG A 77 -0.51 8.89 -5.75
N HIS A 78 -0.32 8.48 -4.51
CA HIS A 78 0.19 9.35 -3.45
C HIS A 78 1.68 9.14 -3.15
N GLU A 79 2.27 8.06 -3.63
CA GLU A 79 3.70 7.75 -3.48
C GLU A 79 4.36 7.53 -4.84
N THR A 80 5.66 7.89 -4.95
CA THR A 80 6.45 7.62 -6.14
C THR A 80 6.73 6.13 -6.30
N ALA A 81 6.68 5.63 -7.55
CA ALA A 81 7.06 4.25 -7.86
C ALA A 81 8.55 4.15 -8.21
N LEU A 82 9.19 3.07 -7.77
CA LEU A 82 10.59 2.78 -8.09
C LEU A 82 10.70 2.22 -9.52
N LYS A 83 11.42 2.91 -10.40
CA LYS A 83 11.50 2.61 -11.84
C LYS A 83 11.94 1.17 -12.17
N ASN A 84 12.81 0.57 -11.39
CA ASN A 84 13.42 -0.72 -11.71
C ASN A 84 12.56 -1.96 -11.37
N LYS A 85 11.43 -1.79 -10.66
CA LYS A 85 10.62 -2.94 -10.22
C LYS A 85 9.48 -3.31 -11.20
N TYR A 86 8.98 -2.38 -11.99
CA TYR A 86 7.84 -2.67 -12.86
C TYR A 86 8.20 -3.51 -14.11
N GLU A 87 9.47 -3.55 -14.52
CA GLU A 87 9.88 -4.34 -15.69
C GLU A 87 9.68 -5.84 -15.49
N LYS A 88 9.97 -6.35 -14.29
CA LYS A 88 9.75 -7.77 -13.96
C LYS A 88 8.27 -8.15 -14.02
N PHE A 89 7.38 -7.27 -13.53
CA PHE A 89 5.94 -7.51 -13.58
C PHE A 89 5.40 -7.36 -15.01
N THR A 90 5.91 -6.43 -15.81
CA THR A 90 5.56 -6.34 -17.23
C THR A 90 5.92 -7.64 -17.96
N HIS A 91 7.13 -8.16 -17.71
CA HIS A 91 7.57 -9.43 -18.31
C HIS A 91 6.70 -10.61 -17.86
N TYR A 92 6.30 -10.63 -16.57
CA TYR A 92 5.33 -11.61 -16.06
C TYR A 92 4.01 -11.54 -16.83
N LEU A 93 3.42 -10.37 -17.02
CA LEU A 93 2.16 -10.18 -17.76
C LEU A 93 2.31 -10.61 -19.23
N GLU A 94 3.45 -10.33 -19.87
CA GLU A 94 3.73 -10.74 -21.25
C GLU A 94 3.79 -12.26 -21.45
N LYS A 95 4.18 -13.01 -20.41
CA LYS A 95 4.34 -14.48 -20.49
C LYS A 95 3.15 -15.25 -19.91
N VAL A 96 2.56 -14.71 -18.85
CA VAL A 96 1.52 -15.44 -18.08
C VAL A 96 0.11 -14.98 -18.44
N HIS A 97 -0.07 -13.73 -18.86
CA HIS A 97 -1.36 -13.12 -19.23
C HIS A 97 -2.42 -13.18 -18.10
N LEU A 98 -1.99 -13.05 -16.83
CA LEU A 98 -2.85 -13.11 -15.66
C LEU A 98 -2.48 -12.01 -14.67
N HIS A 99 -3.48 -11.43 -14.01
CA HIS A 99 -3.30 -10.64 -12.80
C HIS A 99 -3.44 -11.56 -11.59
N ALA A 100 -2.33 -11.88 -10.92
CA ALA A 100 -2.33 -12.77 -9.75
C ALA A 100 -2.77 -12.05 -8.46
N GLU A 101 -2.58 -10.73 -8.39
CA GLU A 101 -2.93 -9.92 -7.24
C GLU A 101 -3.67 -8.66 -7.68
N PRO A 102 -4.78 -8.28 -7.02
CA PRO A 102 -5.46 -7.04 -7.32
C PRO A 102 -4.67 -5.82 -6.84
N LEU A 103 -4.91 -4.68 -7.49
CA LEU A 103 -4.59 -3.38 -6.90
C LEU A 103 -5.48 -3.14 -5.68
N LEU A 104 -5.00 -2.38 -4.70
CA LEU A 104 -5.86 -1.78 -3.69
C LEU A 104 -6.11 -0.33 -4.06
N LEU A 105 -7.35 0.01 -4.30
CA LEU A 105 -7.79 1.38 -4.54
C LEU A 105 -8.71 1.83 -3.43
N THR A 106 -8.55 3.08 -3.02
CA THR A 106 -9.47 3.71 -2.06
C THR A 106 -10.13 4.94 -2.69
N TYR A 107 -11.29 5.29 -2.18
CA TYR A 107 -12.09 6.43 -2.65
C TYR A 107 -12.84 7.07 -1.48
N GLN A 108 -13.23 8.33 -1.64
CA GLN A 108 -14.11 8.99 -0.68
C GLN A 108 -15.44 8.24 -0.59
N SER A 109 -15.82 7.81 0.59
CA SER A 109 -17.03 7.02 0.83
C SER A 109 -18.25 7.60 0.14
N SER A 110 -19.01 6.75 -0.56
CA SER A 110 -20.23 7.09 -1.26
C SER A 110 -21.42 6.36 -0.61
N PRO A 111 -22.40 7.08 -0.04
CA PRO A 111 -23.58 6.44 0.55
C PRO A 111 -24.32 5.48 -0.41
N LYS A 112 -24.31 5.77 -1.72
CA LYS A 112 -24.93 4.92 -2.73
C LYS A 112 -24.20 3.58 -2.88
N VAL A 113 -22.86 3.60 -2.90
CA VAL A 113 -22.06 2.37 -2.98
C VAL A 113 -22.22 1.54 -1.71
N GLU A 114 -22.15 2.20 -0.54
CA GLU A 114 -22.36 1.54 0.76
C GLU A 114 -23.74 0.88 0.87
N LEU A 115 -24.78 1.55 0.38
CA LEU A 115 -26.15 1.00 0.36
C LEU A 115 -26.23 -0.27 -0.50
N LEU A 116 -25.66 -0.26 -1.71
CA LEU A 116 -25.65 -1.43 -2.58
C LEU A 116 -24.89 -2.59 -1.95
N MET A 117 -23.70 -2.34 -1.38
CA MET A 117 -22.93 -3.37 -0.68
C MET A 117 -23.71 -3.95 0.51
N SER A 118 -24.36 -3.11 1.32
CA SER A 118 -25.15 -3.58 2.46
C SER A 118 -26.37 -4.42 2.08
N HIS A 119 -26.93 -4.24 0.89
CA HIS A 119 -27.97 -5.12 0.35
C HIS A 119 -27.41 -6.49 -0.02
N GLU A 120 -26.21 -6.55 -0.62
CA GLU A 120 -25.59 -7.83 -0.98
C GLU A 120 -25.16 -8.66 0.24
N GLU A 121 -24.75 -8.02 1.33
CA GLU A 121 -24.38 -8.71 2.58
C GLU A 121 -25.51 -9.50 3.22
N LYS A 122 -26.78 -9.16 2.91
CA LYS A 122 -27.96 -9.91 3.39
C LYS A 122 -28.10 -11.30 2.74
N ASN A 123 -27.39 -11.51 1.62
CA ASN A 123 -27.40 -12.80 0.93
C ASN A 123 -26.42 -13.77 1.63
N VAL A 124 -26.54 -15.05 1.29
CA VAL A 124 -25.58 -16.06 1.75
C VAL A 124 -24.26 -15.88 0.98
N PRO A 125 -23.11 -15.74 1.65
CA PRO A 125 -21.83 -15.63 0.97
C PRO A 125 -21.46 -16.95 0.28
N ILE A 126 -20.83 -16.88 -0.89
CA ILE A 126 -20.29 -18.07 -1.59
C ILE A 126 -19.04 -18.62 -0.92
N ILE A 127 -18.33 -17.79 -0.16
CA ILE A 127 -17.16 -18.17 0.64
C ILE A 127 -17.34 -17.57 2.04
N ASN A 128 -17.14 -18.40 3.07
CA ASN A 128 -17.15 -17.98 4.47
C ASN A 128 -16.27 -18.93 5.28
N TYR A 129 -15.05 -18.50 5.60
CA TYR A 129 -14.11 -19.29 6.41
C TYR A 129 -13.24 -18.37 7.29
N ALA A 130 -12.58 -18.95 8.29
CA ALA A 130 -11.53 -18.29 9.06
C ALA A 130 -10.17 -18.88 8.70
N ASP A 131 -9.18 -18.02 8.47
CA ASP A 131 -7.79 -18.43 8.22
C ASP A 131 -7.08 -18.81 9.56
N GLU A 132 -5.83 -19.27 9.45
CA GLU A 132 -5.01 -19.68 10.61
C GLU A 132 -4.73 -18.53 11.59
N ARG A 133 -4.85 -17.29 11.16
CA ARG A 133 -4.69 -16.07 11.98
C ARG A 133 -6.00 -15.66 12.66
N GLY A 134 -7.08 -16.42 12.45
CA GLY A 134 -8.41 -16.11 12.96
C GLY A 134 -9.12 -15.00 12.19
N ILE A 135 -8.62 -14.59 11.03
CA ILE A 135 -9.29 -13.62 10.16
C ILE A 135 -10.42 -14.34 9.43
N ARG A 136 -11.65 -13.85 9.56
CA ARG A 136 -12.79 -14.38 8.81
C ARG A 136 -12.90 -13.70 7.47
N HIS A 137 -13.01 -14.50 6.41
CA HIS A 137 -13.16 -14.08 5.02
C HIS A 137 -14.54 -14.43 4.53
N LYS A 138 -15.25 -13.45 3.96
CA LYS A 138 -16.53 -13.67 3.30
C LYS A 138 -16.51 -13.08 1.90
N VAL A 139 -17.09 -13.79 0.96
CA VAL A 139 -17.22 -13.35 -0.44
C VAL A 139 -18.65 -13.55 -0.90
N TRP A 140 -19.23 -12.53 -1.52
CA TRP A 140 -20.51 -12.61 -2.21
C TRP A 140 -20.30 -12.32 -3.70
N ARG A 141 -20.87 -13.14 -4.55
CA ARG A 141 -20.83 -12.94 -6.00
C ARG A 141 -22.04 -12.12 -6.44
N ILE A 142 -21.78 -11.11 -7.25
CA ILE A 142 -22.78 -10.21 -7.82
C ILE A 142 -22.73 -10.41 -9.33
N ASP A 143 -23.65 -11.20 -9.89
CA ASP A 143 -23.71 -11.55 -11.31
C ASP A 143 -25.06 -11.20 -11.97
N ASN A 144 -26.02 -10.68 -11.22
CA ASN A 144 -27.28 -10.19 -11.77
C ASN A 144 -27.05 -8.94 -12.61
N ARG A 145 -27.52 -8.94 -13.86
CA ARG A 145 -27.28 -7.88 -14.84
C ARG A 145 -27.72 -6.49 -14.36
N LEU A 146 -28.86 -6.39 -13.68
CA LEU A 146 -29.35 -5.10 -13.15
C LEU A 146 -28.46 -4.60 -12.01
N LYS A 147 -28.04 -5.48 -11.12
CA LYS A 147 -27.11 -5.13 -10.01
C LYS A 147 -25.76 -4.71 -10.56
N LEU A 148 -25.21 -5.43 -11.53
CA LEU A 148 -23.95 -5.06 -12.20
C LEU A 148 -24.01 -3.64 -12.77
N GLN A 149 -25.14 -3.31 -13.43
CA GLN A 149 -25.35 -1.99 -13.99
C GLN A 149 -25.47 -0.94 -12.87
N GLN A 150 -26.23 -1.20 -11.81
CA GLN A 150 -26.34 -0.30 -10.65
C GLN A 150 -24.99 -0.01 -10.00
N PHE A 151 -24.19 -1.05 -9.75
CA PHE A 151 -22.83 -0.85 -9.21
C PHE A 151 -21.97 -0.03 -10.15
N LYS A 152 -21.99 -0.33 -11.45
CA LYS A 152 -21.25 0.43 -12.45
C LYS A 152 -21.64 1.91 -12.43
N GLU A 153 -22.91 2.23 -12.46
CA GLU A 153 -23.42 3.60 -12.48
C GLU A 153 -23.00 4.41 -11.24
N VAL A 154 -23.01 3.78 -10.04
CA VAL A 154 -22.58 4.48 -8.83
C VAL A 154 -21.07 4.60 -8.71
N LEU A 155 -20.31 3.63 -9.20
CA LEU A 155 -18.84 3.67 -9.24
C LEU A 155 -18.34 4.69 -10.28
N ASP A 156 -19.04 4.83 -11.41
CA ASP A 156 -18.71 5.83 -12.44
C ASP A 156 -18.85 7.27 -11.90
N GLN A 157 -19.73 7.51 -10.90
CA GLN A 157 -19.89 8.80 -10.23
C GLN A 157 -18.75 9.16 -9.27
N ILE A 158 -17.87 8.23 -8.95
CA ILE A 158 -16.69 8.51 -8.13
C ILE A 158 -15.66 9.25 -9.00
N GLU A 159 -15.38 10.49 -8.62
CA GLU A 159 -14.49 11.36 -9.40
C GLU A 159 -13.04 10.90 -9.37
N THR A 160 -12.57 10.41 -8.21
CA THR A 160 -11.17 10.06 -8.03
C THR A 160 -11.01 8.80 -7.17
N PHE A 161 -10.19 7.88 -7.66
CA PHE A 161 -9.65 6.77 -6.89
C PHE A 161 -8.18 7.05 -6.52
N TYR A 162 -7.77 6.55 -5.37
CA TYR A 162 -6.40 6.68 -4.88
C TYR A 162 -5.76 5.31 -4.78
N LEU A 163 -4.61 5.14 -5.39
CA LEU A 163 -3.87 3.90 -5.36
C LEU A 163 -3.25 3.70 -3.97
N ALA A 164 -3.83 2.80 -3.19
CA ALA A 164 -3.40 2.47 -1.83
C ALA A 164 -2.32 1.36 -1.80
N ASP A 165 -2.34 0.45 -2.78
CA ASP A 165 -1.29 -0.56 -2.98
C ASP A 165 -1.24 -1.03 -4.43
N GLY A 166 -0.05 -1.42 -4.88
CA GLY A 166 0.16 -1.94 -6.23
C GLY A 166 0.77 -0.95 -7.22
N ASN A 167 1.57 0.02 -6.76
CA ASN A 167 2.25 1.00 -7.62
C ASN A 167 2.97 0.35 -8.80
N HIS A 168 3.73 -0.74 -8.57
CA HIS A 168 4.42 -1.44 -9.65
C HIS A 168 3.49 -2.24 -10.55
N ARG A 169 2.36 -2.74 -10.00
CA ARG A 169 1.36 -3.52 -10.76
C ARG A 169 0.62 -2.64 -11.76
N ILE A 170 0.20 -1.43 -11.36
CA ILE A 170 -0.48 -0.51 -12.27
C ILE A 170 0.45 -0.04 -13.40
N ASP A 171 1.70 0.32 -13.10
CA ASP A 171 2.68 0.73 -14.12
C ASP A 171 2.98 -0.39 -15.12
N SER A 172 3.14 -1.62 -14.61
CA SER A 172 3.36 -2.81 -15.45
C SER A 172 2.18 -3.11 -16.34
N SER A 173 0.96 -2.98 -15.81
CA SER A 173 -0.28 -3.18 -16.57
C SER A 173 -0.45 -2.12 -17.64
N ALA A 174 -0.17 -0.85 -17.32
CA ALA A 174 -0.24 0.24 -18.30
C ALA A 174 0.79 0.05 -19.43
N LYS A 175 2.03 -0.31 -19.11
CA LYS A 175 3.07 -0.60 -20.10
C LYS A 175 2.73 -1.82 -20.96
N TYR A 176 2.18 -2.88 -20.36
CA TYR A 176 1.72 -4.07 -21.07
C TYR A 176 0.58 -3.73 -22.01
N ALA A 177 -0.44 -3.00 -21.55
CA ALA A 177 -1.56 -2.56 -22.36
C ALA A 177 -1.10 -1.69 -23.55
N GLN A 178 -0.21 -0.74 -23.34
CA GLN A 178 0.35 0.10 -24.40
C GLN A 178 1.03 -0.74 -25.47
N LYS A 179 1.90 -1.69 -25.10
CA LYS A 179 2.58 -2.58 -26.05
C LYS A 179 1.61 -3.41 -26.88
N LEU A 180 0.50 -3.89 -26.30
CA LEU A 180 -0.49 -4.68 -27.02
C LEU A 180 -1.39 -3.79 -27.91
N LYS A 181 -1.74 -2.59 -27.43
CA LYS A 181 -2.48 -1.60 -28.22
C LYS A 181 -1.73 -1.24 -29.50
N GLU A 182 -0.43 -0.97 -29.42
CA GLU A 182 0.42 -0.65 -30.57
C GLU A 182 0.46 -1.78 -31.62
N LYS A 183 0.35 -3.04 -31.18
CA LYS A 183 0.33 -4.22 -32.07
C LYS A 183 -1.06 -4.55 -32.61
N ASN A 184 -2.11 -4.11 -31.94
CA ASN A 184 -3.49 -4.46 -32.29
C ASN A 184 -4.14 -3.41 -33.20
N LYS A 185 -4.09 -3.63 -34.49
CA LYS A 185 -4.74 -2.75 -35.51
C LYS A 185 -6.27 -2.63 -35.33
N ARG A 186 -6.90 -3.51 -34.56
CA ARG A 186 -8.36 -3.53 -34.28
C ARG A 186 -8.69 -3.13 -32.86
N HIS A 187 -7.78 -2.41 -32.20
CA HIS A 187 -7.99 -1.94 -30.85
C HIS A 187 -9.26 -1.08 -30.76
N ASN A 188 -10.14 -1.39 -29.79
CA ASN A 188 -11.40 -0.68 -29.56
C ASN A 188 -11.65 -0.30 -28.10
N GLY A 189 -10.69 -0.61 -27.19
CA GLY A 189 -10.75 -0.30 -25.77
C GLY A 189 -11.36 -1.40 -24.89
N ASN A 190 -12.02 -2.41 -25.46
CA ASN A 190 -12.67 -3.48 -24.71
C ASN A 190 -11.79 -4.73 -24.53
N GLU A 191 -10.58 -4.71 -25.02
CA GLU A 191 -9.67 -5.83 -24.92
C GLU A 191 -9.24 -6.06 -23.45
N PRO A 192 -9.09 -7.33 -23.02
CA PRO A 192 -8.77 -7.67 -21.62
C PRO A 192 -7.52 -6.98 -21.08
N TYR A 193 -6.53 -6.69 -21.92
CA TYR A 193 -5.30 -6.02 -21.51
C TYR A 193 -5.50 -4.54 -21.10
N ASN A 194 -6.67 -3.93 -21.39
CA ASN A 194 -7.01 -2.58 -20.96
C ASN A 194 -7.56 -2.51 -19.54
N PHE A 195 -7.66 -3.65 -18.87
CA PHE A 195 -8.25 -3.73 -17.53
C PHE A 195 -7.30 -4.39 -16.55
N VAL A 196 -7.38 -3.98 -15.29
CA VAL A 196 -6.59 -4.54 -14.20
C VAL A 196 -7.48 -4.90 -13.01
N LEU A 197 -7.23 -6.08 -12.44
CA LEU A 197 -7.95 -6.54 -11.26
C LEU A 197 -7.68 -5.60 -10.08
N SER A 198 -8.76 -5.18 -9.40
CA SER A 198 -8.69 -4.20 -8.33
C SER A 198 -9.66 -4.52 -7.21
N TYR A 199 -9.26 -4.18 -5.99
CA TYR A 199 -10.07 -4.19 -4.80
C TYR A 199 -10.35 -2.74 -4.40
N LEU A 200 -11.61 -2.34 -4.48
CA LEU A 200 -12.11 -0.99 -4.27
C LEU A 200 -12.66 -0.89 -2.85
N VAL A 201 -12.03 -0.09 -2.00
CA VAL A 201 -12.39 0.05 -0.59
C VAL A 201 -12.59 1.51 -0.26
N SER A 202 -13.68 1.86 0.40
CA SER A 202 -13.91 3.25 0.82
C SER A 202 -12.88 3.70 1.86
N ASN A 203 -12.64 5.00 1.94
CA ASN A 203 -11.72 5.57 2.93
C ASN A 203 -12.15 5.31 4.39
N GLN A 204 -13.41 4.98 4.62
CA GLN A 204 -13.92 4.59 5.94
C GLN A 204 -13.65 3.12 6.29
N SER A 205 -13.34 2.30 5.29
CA SER A 205 -13.06 0.87 5.43
C SER A 205 -11.58 0.55 5.15
N ILE A 206 -10.68 1.51 5.26
CA ILE A 206 -9.23 1.30 5.27
C ILE A 206 -8.64 1.72 6.60
N LYS A 207 -7.46 1.21 6.91
CA LYS A 207 -6.61 1.71 8.00
C LYS A 207 -5.24 2.05 7.46
N ILE A 208 -4.80 3.28 7.71
CA ILE A 208 -3.47 3.74 7.30
C ILE A 208 -2.58 3.73 8.53
N HIS A 209 -1.50 2.98 8.45
CA HIS A 209 -0.49 2.88 9.50
C HIS A 209 0.73 3.70 9.14
N ASP A 210 1.44 4.08 10.17
CA ASP A 210 2.74 4.71 10.09
C ASP A 210 3.80 3.77 9.48
N TYR A 211 4.82 4.38 8.89
CA TYR A 211 6.02 3.71 8.42
C TYR A 211 7.23 4.39 9.08
N ASN A 212 7.84 3.69 10.02
CA ASN A 212 8.88 4.24 10.88
C ASN A 212 10.28 4.13 10.26
N ARG A 213 11.25 4.84 10.79
CA ARG A 213 12.62 4.90 10.30
C ARG A 213 13.60 4.40 11.34
N LEU A 214 14.58 3.62 10.91
CA LEU A 214 15.69 3.11 11.72
C LEU A 214 17.00 3.53 11.07
N VAL A 215 17.93 4.06 11.85
CA VAL A 215 19.22 4.55 11.35
C VAL A 215 20.37 3.90 12.14
N LYS A 216 21.40 3.43 11.42
CA LYS A 216 22.50 2.64 11.99
C LYS A 216 23.51 3.45 12.76
N ASP A 217 23.70 4.71 12.45
CA ASP A 217 24.71 5.56 13.08
C ASP A 217 24.28 7.03 13.14
N LEU A 218 24.93 7.81 13.97
CA LEU A 218 24.66 9.25 14.15
C LEU A 218 25.56 10.14 13.28
N ASN A 219 26.12 9.63 12.19
CA ASN A 219 27.01 10.37 11.29
C ASN A 219 28.25 10.94 12.00
N GLY A 220 28.82 10.18 12.93
CA GLY A 220 29.99 10.55 13.70
C GLY A 220 29.74 11.48 14.88
N LEU A 221 28.47 11.86 15.15
CA LEU A 221 28.09 12.68 16.29
C LEU A 221 27.95 11.86 17.56
N SER A 222 28.23 12.46 18.72
CA SER A 222 27.79 11.95 20.02
C SER A 222 26.27 12.13 20.17
N GLU A 223 25.66 11.43 21.13
CA GLU A 223 24.23 11.61 21.44
C GLU A 223 23.90 13.06 21.85
N GLU A 224 24.78 13.70 22.59
CA GLU A 224 24.61 15.09 23.04
C GLU A 224 24.67 16.07 21.86
N GLU A 225 25.64 15.94 20.96
CA GLU A 225 25.74 16.73 19.75
C GLU A 225 24.54 16.54 18.82
N PHE A 226 24.08 15.30 18.72
CA PHE A 226 22.90 14.96 17.91
C PHE A 226 21.64 15.63 18.46
N LEU A 227 21.39 15.53 19.78
CA LEU A 227 20.27 16.19 20.44
C LEU A 227 20.37 17.72 20.32
N ALA A 228 21.56 18.30 20.45
CA ALA A 228 21.78 19.74 20.27
C ALA A 228 21.35 20.20 18.88
N LYS A 229 21.76 19.48 17.81
CA LYS A 229 21.37 19.79 16.44
C LYS A 229 19.86 19.63 16.20
N ILE A 230 19.23 18.59 16.73
CA ILE A 230 17.77 18.41 16.64
C ILE A 230 17.04 19.58 17.31
N SER A 231 17.56 20.09 18.44
CA SER A 231 16.93 21.18 19.19
C SER A 231 16.83 22.50 18.43
N GLU A 232 17.57 22.65 17.32
CA GLU A 232 17.44 23.82 16.43
C GLU A 232 16.04 23.91 15.80
N ASN A 233 15.43 22.76 15.46
CA ASN A 233 14.16 22.69 14.74
C ASN A 233 13.03 22.05 15.57
N PHE A 234 13.33 21.36 16.67
CA PHE A 234 12.38 20.65 17.49
C PHE A 234 12.47 21.04 18.96
N LEU A 235 11.33 21.01 19.65
CA LEU A 235 11.28 20.96 21.09
C LEU A 235 11.43 19.50 21.52
N ILE A 236 12.45 19.20 22.32
CA ILE A 236 12.78 17.83 22.75
C ILE A 236 12.31 17.62 24.18
N HIS A 237 11.54 16.55 24.40
CA HIS A 237 11.12 16.12 25.74
C HIS A 237 11.56 14.68 25.99
N GLU A 238 12.49 14.47 26.90
CA GLU A 238 12.91 13.13 27.32
C GLU A 238 11.76 12.44 28.05
N LYS A 239 11.45 11.22 27.65
CA LYS A 239 10.41 10.35 28.24
C LYS A 239 11.01 9.19 29.06
N LYS A 240 12.33 9.15 29.19
CA LYS A 240 13.07 8.05 29.82
C LYS A 240 12.69 6.71 29.18
N GLU A 241 12.29 5.73 29.98
CA GLU A 241 11.87 4.39 29.51
C GLU A 241 10.41 4.33 29.02
N LYS A 242 9.63 5.41 29.18
CA LYS A 242 8.22 5.43 28.80
C LYS A 242 8.07 5.60 27.30
N ALA A 243 7.59 4.55 26.62
CA ALA A 243 7.30 4.60 25.19
C ALA A 243 6.33 5.74 24.85
N TYR A 244 6.64 6.49 23.82
CA TYR A 244 5.85 7.61 23.33
C TYR A 244 5.41 7.33 21.91
N TYR A 245 4.09 7.25 21.68
CA TYR A 245 3.49 7.19 20.35
C TYR A 245 3.00 8.59 19.96
N PRO A 246 3.39 9.11 18.76
CA PRO A 246 2.94 10.42 18.28
C PRO A 246 1.46 10.36 17.88
N SER A 247 0.59 10.97 18.69
CA SER A 247 -0.86 10.96 18.49
C SER A 247 -1.38 12.05 17.55
N GLN A 248 -0.51 12.93 17.07
CA GLN A 248 -0.85 14.05 16.19
C GLN A 248 0.33 14.45 15.31
N LYS A 249 0.04 15.13 14.21
CA LYS A 249 1.04 15.70 13.31
C LYS A 249 2.03 16.61 14.03
N TYR A 250 3.22 16.74 13.45
CA TYR A 250 4.33 17.54 13.97
C TYR A 250 4.95 16.98 15.24
N HIS A 251 4.56 15.77 15.62
CA HIS A 251 5.12 15.03 16.73
C HIS A 251 5.81 13.77 16.22
N ILE A 252 7.06 13.57 16.61
CA ILE A 252 7.87 12.41 16.24
C ILE A 252 8.32 11.71 17.51
N SER A 253 8.20 10.41 17.58
CA SER A 253 8.85 9.59 18.61
C SER A 253 10.29 9.32 18.19
N MET A 254 11.22 9.38 19.12
CA MET A 254 12.60 8.95 18.91
C MET A 254 13.02 8.02 20.03
N TYR A 255 13.72 6.95 19.69
CA TYR A 255 14.37 6.06 20.66
C TYR A 255 15.86 5.96 20.37
N MET A 256 16.69 6.26 21.37
CA MET A 256 18.15 6.28 21.28
C MET A 256 18.75 6.17 22.70
N GLY A 257 19.88 5.49 22.87
CA GLY A 257 20.61 5.43 24.13
C GLY A 257 19.78 4.89 25.31
N GLY A 258 18.86 3.95 25.06
CA GLY A 258 17.96 3.39 26.09
C GLY A 258 16.79 4.29 26.49
N LYS A 259 16.58 5.43 25.84
CA LYS A 259 15.58 6.44 26.22
C LYS A 259 14.65 6.77 25.06
N PHE A 260 13.39 7.04 25.41
CA PHE A 260 12.43 7.65 24.49
C PHE A 260 12.45 9.17 24.59
N TYR A 261 12.22 9.80 23.46
CA TYR A 261 12.05 11.24 23.32
C TYR A 261 10.78 11.53 22.51
N SER A 262 10.09 12.61 22.86
CA SER A 262 9.10 13.21 21.95
C SER A 262 9.69 14.47 21.35
N LEU A 263 9.75 14.51 20.02
CA LEU A 263 10.23 15.64 19.24
C LEU A 263 9.02 16.38 18.70
N HIS A 264 8.87 17.65 19.03
CA HIS A 264 7.79 18.47 18.54
C HIS A 264 8.37 19.52 17.59
N VAL A 265 7.98 19.49 16.34
CA VAL A 265 8.38 20.51 15.34
C VAL A 265 8.05 21.89 15.90
N LYS A 266 8.99 22.85 15.88
CA LYS A 266 8.77 24.21 16.37
C LYS A 266 7.66 24.90 15.55
N HIS A 267 6.90 25.77 16.22
CA HIS A 267 5.66 26.34 15.65
C HIS A 267 5.92 27.09 14.33
N GLU A 268 7.01 27.83 14.23
CA GLU A 268 7.40 28.58 13.05
C GLU A 268 7.72 27.72 11.81
N LEU A 269 7.96 26.42 12.01
CA LEU A 269 8.25 25.46 10.95
C LEU A 269 7.02 24.63 10.55
N ARG A 270 5.89 24.81 11.24
CA ARG A 270 4.66 24.06 10.96
C ARG A 270 3.88 24.74 9.84
N ASN A 271 3.79 24.07 8.71
CA ASN A 271 2.97 24.53 7.60
C ASN A 271 1.79 23.57 7.40
N GLN A 272 0.67 23.87 8.08
CA GLN A 272 -0.52 22.99 8.08
C GLN A 272 -1.24 22.93 6.73
N ASP A 273 -1.01 23.93 5.88
CA ASP A 273 -1.87 24.15 4.72
C ASP A 273 -1.17 23.93 3.37
N MET A 274 0.11 23.59 3.31
CA MET A 274 0.80 23.53 2.03
C MET A 274 1.82 22.38 1.91
N GLY A 275 1.66 21.59 0.86
CA GLY A 275 2.68 20.73 0.30
C GLY A 275 3.18 19.61 1.23
N LEU A 276 4.36 19.11 0.92
CA LEU A 276 5.01 18.02 1.64
C LEU A 276 5.39 18.39 3.10
N ASP A 277 5.55 19.67 3.42
CA ASP A 277 5.84 20.13 4.78
C ASP A 277 4.68 19.89 5.79
N SER A 278 3.52 19.45 5.31
CA SER A 278 2.42 18.99 6.16
C SER A 278 2.54 17.51 6.59
N VAL A 279 3.59 16.79 6.16
CA VAL A 279 3.77 15.35 6.39
C VAL A 279 5.03 15.11 7.23
N ASP A 280 4.87 14.44 8.36
CA ASP A 280 5.95 14.22 9.33
C ASP A 280 7.15 13.44 8.74
N HIS A 281 6.92 12.55 7.78
CA HIS A 281 7.99 11.85 7.04
C HIS A 281 8.90 12.83 6.31
N HIS A 282 8.31 13.84 5.65
CA HIS A 282 9.09 14.86 4.95
C HIS A 282 9.83 15.77 5.93
N LEU A 283 9.21 16.15 7.03
CA LEU A 283 9.84 16.97 8.07
C LEU A 283 11.00 16.23 8.74
N LEU A 284 10.84 14.93 9.02
CA LEU A 284 11.94 14.10 9.53
C LEU A 284 13.12 14.09 8.54
N PHE A 285 12.85 13.89 7.25
CA PHE A 285 13.89 13.90 6.23
C PHE A 285 14.56 15.27 6.11
N LYS A 286 13.77 16.33 5.99
CA LYS A 286 14.21 17.70 5.78
C LYS A 286 15.06 18.26 6.93
N TYR A 287 14.74 17.90 8.17
CA TYR A 287 15.36 18.52 9.35
C TYR A 287 16.28 17.59 10.13
N ILE A 288 16.21 16.28 9.95
CA ILE A 288 17.02 15.33 10.72
C ILE A 288 17.81 14.41 9.78
N LEU A 289 17.12 13.61 8.93
CA LEU A 289 17.81 12.55 8.18
C LEU A 289 18.85 13.11 7.20
N SER A 290 18.48 14.14 6.45
CA SER A 290 19.39 14.73 5.47
C SER A 290 20.46 15.64 6.12
N PRO A 291 20.12 16.72 6.84
CA PRO A 291 21.12 17.69 7.28
C PRO A 291 21.98 17.23 8.46
N ILE A 292 21.47 16.38 9.33
CA ILE A 292 22.20 15.94 10.53
C ILE A 292 22.82 14.57 10.32
N LEU A 293 22.04 13.60 9.82
CA LEU A 293 22.50 12.23 9.64
C LEU A 293 23.12 11.96 8.27
N GLY A 294 23.11 12.94 7.35
CA GLY A 294 23.75 12.83 6.04
C GLY A 294 23.09 11.78 5.13
N ILE A 295 21.80 11.50 5.32
CA ILE A 295 21.05 10.56 4.47
C ILE A 295 20.53 11.34 3.27
N GLU A 296 21.15 11.13 2.11
CA GLU A 296 20.82 11.87 0.89
C GLU A 296 19.49 11.42 0.24
N ASN A 297 19.08 10.18 0.49
CA ASN A 297 17.89 9.59 -0.12
C ASN A 297 17.13 8.71 0.88
N ASP A 298 15.86 9.04 1.12
CA ASP A 298 14.94 8.28 1.96
C ASP A 298 13.91 7.45 1.16
N LYS A 299 14.11 7.33 -0.17
CA LYS A 299 13.19 6.62 -1.06
C LYS A 299 13.38 5.11 -1.03
N GLU A 300 14.57 4.65 -0.68
CA GLU A 300 14.94 3.24 -0.62
C GLU A 300 15.72 2.94 0.65
N GLU A 301 15.59 1.70 1.14
CA GLU A 301 16.51 1.19 2.17
C GLU A 301 17.94 1.18 1.62
N ASN A 302 18.86 1.53 2.47
CA ASN A 302 20.28 1.52 2.16
C ASN A 302 21.06 0.97 3.35
N GLU A 303 22.38 1.00 3.29
CA GLU A 303 23.25 0.47 4.34
C GLU A 303 23.03 1.14 5.72
N ARG A 304 22.56 2.40 5.75
CA ARG A 304 22.38 3.20 6.96
C ARG A 304 20.93 3.42 7.36
N LEU A 305 19.96 3.37 6.41
CA LEU A 305 18.55 3.64 6.63
C LEU A 305 17.72 2.39 6.35
N SER A 306 16.86 2.02 7.30
CA SER A 306 15.86 0.97 7.13
C SER A 306 14.46 1.44 7.51
N PHE A 307 13.46 0.73 7.01
CA PHE A 307 12.06 1.04 7.23
C PHE A 307 11.39 -0.08 8.04
N ILE A 308 10.61 0.33 9.04
CA ILE A 308 9.82 -0.61 9.83
C ILE A 308 8.36 -0.20 9.84
N LYS A 309 7.49 -1.17 9.51
CA LYS A 309 6.06 -0.99 9.54
C LYS A 309 5.59 -0.73 10.98
N GLY A 310 4.86 0.35 11.18
CA GLY A 310 4.18 0.63 12.43
C GLY A 310 2.86 -0.14 12.59
N SER A 311 2.23 0.02 13.72
CA SER A 311 0.92 -0.55 14.06
C SER A 311 -0.11 0.51 14.47
N SER A 312 0.25 1.79 14.34
CA SER A 312 -0.55 2.96 14.76
C SER A 312 -0.84 2.97 16.26
N ASP A 313 0.10 2.47 17.05
CA ASP A 313 0.04 2.38 18.50
C ASP A 313 1.44 2.26 19.13
N VAL A 314 1.48 2.07 20.44
CA VAL A 314 2.71 1.90 21.22
C VAL A 314 3.48 0.63 20.82
N GLU A 315 2.81 -0.43 20.34
CA GLU A 315 3.51 -1.66 19.94
C GLU A 315 4.46 -1.41 18.77
N GLY A 316 4.06 -0.56 17.82
CA GLY A 316 4.94 -0.14 16.72
C GLY A 316 6.19 0.58 17.20
N ILE A 317 6.07 1.38 18.26
CA ILE A 317 7.21 2.07 18.89
C ILE A 317 8.10 1.10 19.68
N LEU A 318 7.53 0.09 20.33
CA LEU A 318 8.30 -0.93 21.04
C LEU A 318 9.13 -1.79 20.08
N LYS A 319 8.68 -2.03 18.84
CA LYS A 319 9.50 -2.68 17.81
C LYS A 319 10.72 -1.85 17.40
N ILE A 320 10.60 -0.51 17.41
CA ILE A 320 11.75 0.38 17.20
C ILE A 320 12.76 0.19 18.33
N LYS A 321 12.28 0.20 19.59
CA LYS A 321 13.11 -0.05 20.77
C LYS A 321 13.86 -1.38 20.65
N GLU A 322 13.16 -2.47 20.34
CA GLU A 322 13.75 -3.81 20.18
C GLU A 322 14.89 -3.81 19.16
N LYS A 323 14.71 -3.15 18.02
CA LYS A 323 15.72 -3.05 16.95
C LYS A 323 16.94 -2.20 17.36
N VAL A 324 16.74 -1.16 18.12
CA VAL A 324 17.85 -0.32 18.62
C VAL A 324 18.58 -1.02 19.77
N ASP A 325 17.87 -1.62 20.72
CA ASP A 325 18.46 -2.35 21.84
C ASP A 325 19.25 -3.59 21.40
N SER A 326 18.89 -4.20 20.27
CA SER A 326 19.66 -5.31 19.67
C SER A 326 21.02 -4.87 19.12
N GLY A 327 21.29 -3.56 19.02
CA GLY A 327 22.51 -3.01 18.43
C GLY A 327 22.52 -3.03 16.88
N GLU A 328 21.41 -3.43 16.24
CA GLU A 328 21.28 -3.40 14.78
C GLU A 328 21.19 -1.96 14.25
N PHE A 329 20.62 -1.05 15.05
CA PHE A 329 20.47 0.37 14.76
C PHE A 329 20.81 1.21 15.99
N THR A 330 21.23 2.46 15.78
CA THR A 330 21.58 3.40 16.87
C THR A 330 20.41 4.27 17.26
N VAL A 331 19.57 4.65 16.33
CA VAL A 331 18.39 5.50 16.57
C VAL A 331 17.20 5.05 15.70
N GLY A 332 16.01 5.18 16.25
CA GLY A 332 14.78 4.94 15.53
C GLY A 332 13.74 6.04 15.75
N PHE A 333 12.94 6.30 14.72
CA PHE A 333 11.92 7.34 14.68
C PHE A 333 10.56 6.74 14.40
N GLY A 334 9.60 7.02 15.28
CA GLY A 334 8.19 6.69 15.12
C GLY A 334 7.41 7.91 14.65
N LEU A 335 6.57 7.74 13.65
CA LEU A 335 5.88 8.82 12.97
C LEU A 335 4.38 8.74 13.16
N HIS A 336 3.71 9.88 13.09
CA HIS A 336 2.25 9.92 12.99
C HIS A 336 1.81 9.41 11.61
N PRO A 337 0.80 8.52 11.52
CA PRO A 337 0.34 8.02 10.23
C PRO A 337 -0.26 9.14 9.37
N VAL A 338 0.00 9.06 8.07
CA VAL A 338 -0.60 9.96 7.08
C VAL A 338 -2.10 9.69 7.00
N GLY A 339 -2.92 10.71 7.08
CA GLY A 339 -4.37 10.59 6.95
C GLY A 339 -4.84 10.52 5.49
N PHE A 340 -6.07 10.01 5.27
CA PHE A 340 -6.66 10.01 3.93
C PHE A 340 -6.79 11.43 3.35
N ASN A 341 -7.11 12.42 4.21
CA ASN A 341 -7.19 13.83 3.79
C ASN A 341 -5.83 14.39 3.33
N ASP A 342 -4.73 13.91 3.89
CA ASP A 342 -3.39 14.31 3.43
C ASP A 342 -3.11 13.74 2.04
N ILE A 343 -3.47 12.47 1.82
CA ILE A 343 -3.35 11.81 0.52
C ILE A 343 -4.14 12.59 -0.53
N THR A 344 -5.41 12.91 -0.25
CA THR A 344 -6.27 13.63 -1.20
C THR A 344 -5.74 15.01 -1.50
N LYS A 345 -5.27 15.74 -0.49
CA LYS A 345 -4.71 17.09 -0.64
C LYS A 345 -3.43 17.08 -1.47
N LEU A 346 -2.45 16.28 -1.10
CA LEU A 346 -1.18 16.19 -1.84
C LEU A 346 -1.38 15.80 -3.30
N THR A 347 -2.26 14.82 -3.54
CA THR A 347 -2.55 14.39 -4.92
C THR A 347 -3.31 15.43 -5.72
N SER A 348 -4.15 16.29 -5.10
CA SER A 348 -4.80 17.41 -5.77
C SER A 348 -3.80 18.51 -6.19
N GLU A 349 -2.73 18.67 -5.44
CA GLU A 349 -1.61 19.56 -5.73
C GLU A 349 -0.56 18.93 -6.69
N ASN A 350 -0.82 17.70 -7.20
CA ASN A 350 0.12 16.90 -7.99
C ASN A 350 1.44 16.58 -7.27
N LEU A 351 1.41 16.55 -5.95
CA LEU A 351 2.55 16.17 -5.11
C LEU A 351 2.49 14.70 -4.77
N GLN A 352 3.66 14.08 -4.64
CA GLN A 352 3.81 12.69 -4.26
C GLN A 352 4.78 12.57 -3.09
N MET A 353 4.40 11.77 -2.11
CA MET A 353 5.28 11.41 -0.99
C MET A 353 6.39 10.46 -1.45
N PRO A 354 7.51 10.40 -0.72
CA PRO A 354 8.48 9.32 -0.88
C PRO A 354 7.81 7.95 -0.71
N PRO A 355 8.36 6.88 -1.27
CA PRO A 355 7.90 5.52 -0.99
C PRO A 355 8.00 5.17 0.49
N LYS A 356 7.14 4.26 0.94
CA LYS A 356 7.14 3.81 2.34
C LYS A 356 6.81 4.91 3.37
N CYS A 357 5.89 5.80 3.02
CA CYS A 357 5.27 6.74 3.97
C CYS A 357 3.97 6.18 4.54
N THR A 358 3.31 5.26 3.83
CA THR A 358 2.04 4.67 4.25
C THR A 358 2.10 3.14 4.21
N TYR A 359 1.46 2.50 5.17
CA TYR A 359 1.06 1.11 5.09
C TYR A 359 -0.45 1.02 5.21
N ILE A 360 -1.13 0.66 4.13
CA ILE A 360 -2.60 0.68 4.09
C ILE A 360 -3.14 -0.73 4.16
N GLU A 361 -4.08 -0.96 5.07
CA GLU A 361 -4.91 -2.17 5.18
C GLU A 361 -6.32 -1.89 4.64
N PRO A 362 -7.01 -2.92 4.11
CA PRO A 362 -6.64 -4.36 4.16
C PRO A 362 -5.55 -4.74 3.16
N LYS A 363 -4.81 -5.79 3.48
CA LYS A 363 -4.03 -6.53 2.48
C LYS A 363 -4.80 -7.78 2.12
N LEU A 364 -4.93 -8.05 0.82
CA LEU A 364 -5.53 -9.31 0.38
C LEU A 364 -4.60 -10.47 0.74
N VAL A 365 -5.21 -11.57 1.16
CA VAL A 365 -4.49 -12.80 1.44
C VAL A 365 -4.16 -13.45 0.09
N THR A 366 -2.89 -13.58 -0.20
CA THR A 366 -2.37 -14.24 -1.40
C THR A 366 -1.53 -15.45 -1.01
#